data_25c3e982d55b0df53e600269665918dc
#
_entry.id   25c3e982d55b0df53e600269665918dc
#
_cell.length_a   1.000
_cell.length_b   1.000
_cell.length_c   1.000
_cell.angle_alpha   90.00
_cell.angle_beta   90.00
_cell.angle_gamma   90.00
#
_symmetry.space_group_name_H-M   'P 1'
#
loop_
_entity.id
_entity.type
_entity.pdbx_description
1 polymer ?
#
loop_
_entity_poly.entity_id
_entity_poly.type
_entity_poly.pdbx_seq_one_letter_code
_entity_poly.pdbx_strand_id
1 'polypeptide(L)'
;KRDTAMVFQSYALFPHYNVFDNVAYGLKLKTKTVTYQNAAGETLTRQEKLSRGEIRDKVRHALEIVDLEGFEKRSITTLSGGQQQRIAIARAIVNEPEILLLDEPLGALDLKMRKEMQLELKAMHKELGITFIYVTHDQEEALTMSDKVVVMSDGMIQQIGTPEEIYNEPNTVFVADFIGESNIYDGKMSGHKMVHFCGADFVCLDDMPVGAKVDVVVRPEDIIMTAPEQGTITGVVNSVIFKGMHYEIIVQSGDNEVVIQSTKSAKVGDTIGMCLEPDGIHVILAETNHNVFDGELTRNYTVRFADGEYECDVTKLYAGSAINADGILVDADGNEIYTDGVKVRVKIPVDAVSMSDDTEGEGICGHIVSLIYKGDHYHYIVRTRTEEDIHLHDEYLWNENDYVRVLILKESIELSFEQDN
;
A
#
# COMPACT_ATOMS: atom_id res chain seq x y z
N LYS A 1 23.49 -24.21 1.33
CA LYS A 1 23.00 -24.12 2.70
C LYS A 1 22.39 -22.74 2.89
N ARG A 2 21.11 -22.65 3.30
CA ARG A 2 20.47 -21.36 3.54
C ARG A 2 20.65 -21.05 5.03
N ASP A 3 21.28 -19.92 5.34
CA ASP A 3 21.46 -19.43 6.70
C ASP A 3 20.27 -18.55 7.12
N THR A 4 19.05 -19.04 6.82
CA THR A 4 17.78 -18.38 7.10
C THR A 4 16.90 -19.27 7.98
N ALA A 5 16.17 -18.67 8.92
CA ALA A 5 15.14 -19.32 9.71
C ALA A 5 13.81 -18.55 9.57
N MET A 6 12.69 -19.22 9.83
CA MET A 6 11.36 -18.63 9.68
C MET A 6 10.48 -18.97 10.89
N VAL A 7 9.72 -17.98 11.34
CA VAL A 7 8.63 -18.11 12.30
C VAL A 7 7.33 -17.83 11.57
N PHE A 8 6.43 -18.80 11.58
CA PHE A 8 5.13 -18.71 10.91
C PHE A 8 4.09 -18.06 11.81
N GLN A 9 3.07 -17.48 11.25
CA GLN A 9 1.94 -16.85 11.92
C GLN A 9 1.30 -17.75 13.01
N SER A 10 1.15 -19.06 12.75
CA SER A 10 0.61 -20.03 13.69
C SER A 10 1.67 -20.66 14.60
N TYR A 11 2.91 -20.10 14.64
CA TYR A 11 4.07 -20.59 15.38
C TYR A 11 4.55 -22.00 14.96
N ALA A 12 3.70 -22.84 14.41
CA ALA A 12 3.97 -24.19 13.91
C ALA A 12 4.79 -25.05 14.90
N LEU A 13 4.49 -24.95 16.21
CA LEU A 13 5.13 -25.77 17.24
C LEU A 13 4.60 -27.20 17.21
N PHE A 14 5.44 -28.16 17.53
CA PHE A 14 5.06 -29.56 17.61
C PHE A 14 4.35 -29.84 18.96
N PRO A 15 3.03 -30.09 18.98
CA PRO A 15 2.27 -30.18 20.23
C PRO A 15 2.63 -31.42 21.07
N HIS A 16 3.22 -32.47 20.45
CA HIS A 16 3.63 -33.69 21.11
C HIS A 16 5.01 -33.60 21.74
N TYR A 17 5.76 -32.51 21.49
CA TYR A 17 7.06 -32.25 22.05
C TYR A 17 6.96 -31.25 23.20
N ASN A 18 7.88 -31.39 24.18
CA ASN A 18 8.09 -30.35 25.18
C ASN A 18 8.87 -29.18 24.57
N VAL A 19 9.10 -28.12 25.35
CA VAL A 19 9.84 -26.93 24.94
C VAL A 19 11.24 -27.30 24.44
N PHE A 20 11.98 -28.11 25.19
CA PHE A 20 13.34 -28.54 24.81
C PHE A 20 13.36 -29.24 23.45
N ASP A 21 12.47 -30.20 23.24
CA ASP A 21 12.43 -30.97 22.00
C ASP A 21 11.98 -30.14 20.79
N ASN A 22 11.12 -29.14 20.98
CA ASN A 22 10.76 -28.17 19.95
C ASN A 22 11.97 -27.35 19.52
N VAL A 23 12.69 -26.73 20.47
CA VAL A 23 13.87 -25.90 20.18
C VAL A 23 15.02 -26.75 19.62
N ALA A 24 15.29 -27.93 20.20
CA ALA A 24 16.36 -28.81 19.76
C ALA A 24 16.12 -29.48 18.41
N TYR A 25 14.92 -29.41 17.84
CA TYR A 25 14.55 -30.20 16.66
C TYR A 25 15.53 -30.05 15.50
N GLY A 26 15.83 -28.81 15.11
CA GLY A 26 16.77 -28.50 14.02
C GLY A 26 18.22 -28.94 14.34
N LEU A 27 18.65 -28.82 15.61
CA LEU A 27 19.98 -29.19 16.04
C LEU A 27 20.23 -30.69 15.97
N LYS A 28 19.19 -31.53 16.19
CA LYS A 28 19.30 -33.00 16.09
C LYS A 28 19.66 -33.49 14.68
N LEU A 29 19.36 -32.65 13.67
CA LEU A 29 19.63 -32.92 12.24
C LEU A 29 20.93 -32.27 11.76
N LYS A 30 21.47 -31.30 12.53
CA LYS A 30 22.67 -30.53 12.16
C LYS A 30 23.95 -31.35 12.41
N THR A 31 24.91 -31.18 11.49
CA THR A 31 26.27 -31.73 11.65
C THR A 31 27.26 -30.58 11.71
N LYS A 32 28.36 -30.81 12.41
CA LYS A 32 29.53 -29.92 12.45
C LYS A 32 30.71 -30.55 11.75
N THR A 33 31.57 -29.74 11.15
CA THR A 33 32.82 -30.18 10.58
C THR A 33 33.87 -30.23 11.69
N VAL A 34 34.44 -31.44 11.94
CA VAL A 34 35.51 -31.61 12.91
C VAL A 34 36.81 -31.88 12.15
N THR A 35 37.84 -31.12 12.49
CA THR A 35 39.18 -31.31 11.95
C THR A 35 39.98 -32.22 12.90
N TYR A 36 40.64 -33.23 12.37
CA TYR A 36 41.49 -34.13 13.14
C TYR A 36 42.76 -34.48 12.34
N GLN A 37 43.81 -34.88 13.04
CA GLN A 37 45.03 -35.38 12.42
C GLN A 37 44.97 -36.92 12.37
N ASN A 38 45.31 -37.49 11.21
CA ASN A 38 45.47 -38.93 11.09
C ASN A 38 46.85 -39.40 11.64
N ALA A 39 47.07 -40.68 11.69
CA ALA A 39 48.34 -41.27 12.17
C ALA A 39 49.59 -40.88 11.34
N ALA A 40 49.40 -40.34 10.14
CA ALA A 40 50.45 -39.83 9.25
C ALA A 40 50.70 -38.32 9.44
N GLY A 41 49.99 -37.64 10.36
CA GLY A 41 50.10 -36.18 10.61
C GLY A 41 49.32 -35.34 9.65
N GLU A 42 48.48 -35.89 8.76
CA GLU A 42 47.68 -35.17 7.80
C GLU A 42 46.41 -34.64 8.47
N THR A 43 46.09 -33.39 8.18
CA THR A 43 44.85 -32.74 8.68
C THR A 43 43.66 -33.16 7.80
N LEU A 44 42.70 -33.85 8.38
CA LEU A 44 41.49 -34.32 7.73
C LEU A 44 40.25 -33.72 8.40
N THR A 45 39.15 -33.67 7.67
CA THR A 45 37.84 -33.18 8.18
C THR A 45 36.80 -34.27 8.06
N ARG A 46 35.92 -34.38 9.08
CA ARG A 46 34.73 -35.22 9.02
C ARG A 46 33.50 -34.51 9.54
N GLN A 47 32.34 -34.95 9.08
CA GLN A 47 31.04 -34.45 9.57
C GLN A 47 30.63 -35.29 10.80
N GLU A 48 30.36 -34.62 11.91
CA GLU A 48 29.87 -35.25 13.14
C GLU A 48 28.54 -34.61 13.55
N LYS A 49 27.64 -35.41 14.15
CA LYS A 49 26.44 -34.87 14.81
C LYS A 49 26.84 -34.10 16.06
N LEU A 50 26.02 -33.09 16.41
CA LEU A 50 26.19 -32.39 17.68
C LEU A 50 26.01 -33.39 18.86
N SER A 51 26.84 -33.27 19.87
CA SER A 51 26.71 -34.02 21.11
C SER A 51 25.48 -33.57 21.92
N ARG A 52 25.02 -34.44 22.82
CA ARG A 52 23.91 -34.12 23.73
C ARG A 52 24.21 -32.90 24.62
N GLY A 53 25.47 -32.69 25.01
CA GLY A 53 25.90 -31.51 25.76
C GLY A 53 25.77 -30.25 24.96
N GLU A 54 26.33 -30.21 23.74
CA GLU A 54 26.26 -29.06 22.83
C GLU A 54 24.82 -28.67 22.49
N ILE A 55 23.95 -29.67 22.26
CA ILE A 55 22.51 -29.40 22.02
C ILE A 55 21.86 -28.75 23.25
N ARG A 56 22.17 -29.24 24.46
CA ARG A 56 21.61 -28.69 25.70
C ARG A 56 22.05 -27.26 25.94
N ASP A 57 23.32 -26.96 25.71
CA ASP A 57 23.88 -25.63 25.94
C ASP A 57 23.32 -24.64 24.94
N LYS A 58 23.19 -25.01 23.65
CA LYS A 58 22.55 -24.16 22.64
C LYS A 58 21.06 -23.91 22.91
N VAL A 59 20.31 -24.93 23.33
CA VAL A 59 18.89 -24.78 23.69
C VAL A 59 18.73 -23.88 24.91
N ARG A 60 19.58 -24.04 25.94
CA ARG A 60 19.53 -23.16 27.12
C ARG A 60 19.78 -21.70 26.72
N HIS A 61 20.83 -21.46 25.95
CA HIS A 61 21.13 -20.11 25.48
C HIS A 61 20.00 -19.52 24.63
N ALA A 62 19.39 -20.28 23.73
CA ALA A 62 18.22 -19.78 22.96
C ALA A 62 17.01 -19.51 23.85
N LEU A 63 16.79 -20.25 24.92
CA LEU A 63 15.73 -19.98 25.89
C LEU A 63 16.05 -18.79 26.80
N GLU A 64 17.31 -18.53 27.12
CA GLU A 64 17.77 -17.33 27.81
C GLU A 64 17.45 -16.05 27.03
N ILE A 65 17.79 -16.02 25.73
CA ILE A 65 17.49 -14.87 24.84
C ILE A 65 15.99 -14.51 24.79
N VAL A 66 15.12 -15.50 24.97
CA VAL A 66 13.65 -15.29 24.93
C VAL A 66 13.01 -15.26 26.32
N ASP A 67 13.77 -15.11 27.40
CA ASP A 67 13.32 -15.06 28.80
C ASP A 67 12.44 -16.27 29.24
N LEU A 68 12.79 -17.47 28.78
CA LEU A 68 12.08 -18.72 29.10
C LEU A 68 12.99 -19.81 29.70
N GLU A 69 14.01 -19.42 30.45
CA GLU A 69 14.82 -20.34 31.22
C GLU A 69 13.97 -21.17 32.19
N GLY A 70 14.32 -22.45 32.31
CA GLY A 70 13.60 -23.37 33.19
C GLY A 70 12.30 -23.93 32.64
N PHE A 71 11.93 -23.56 31.39
CA PHE A 71 10.72 -24.06 30.75
C PHE A 71 10.95 -25.34 29.92
N GLU A 72 12.17 -25.87 29.85
CA GLU A 72 12.59 -26.95 28.96
C GLU A 72 11.67 -28.17 28.99
N LYS A 73 11.16 -28.52 30.19
CA LYS A 73 10.32 -29.71 30.39
C LYS A 73 8.83 -29.46 30.23
N ARG A 74 8.40 -28.20 30.05
CA ARG A 74 6.98 -27.88 29.94
C ARG A 74 6.39 -28.35 28.61
N SER A 75 5.11 -28.74 28.67
CA SER A 75 4.34 -29.02 27.45
C SER A 75 3.96 -27.69 26.76
N ILE A 76 4.02 -27.67 25.42
CA ILE A 76 3.63 -26.53 24.63
C ILE A 76 2.17 -26.14 24.87
N THR A 77 1.29 -27.11 25.10
CA THR A 77 -0.16 -26.89 25.33
C THR A 77 -0.47 -26.18 26.65
N THR A 78 0.49 -26.06 27.56
CA THR A 78 0.34 -25.36 28.85
C THR A 78 0.83 -23.91 28.82
N LEU A 79 1.34 -23.46 27.66
CA LEU A 79 1.94 -22.14 27.49
C LEU A 79 0.92 -21.14 26.95
N SER A 80 1.03 -19.87 27.35
CA SER A 80 0.30 -18.76 26.73
C SER A 80 0.74 -18.55 25.28
N GLY A 81 -0.07 -17.81 24.47
CA GLY A 81 0.27 -17.50 23.09
C GLY A 81 1.63 -16.80 22.94
N GLY A 82 1.92 -15.79 23.77
CA GLY A 82 3.21 -15.11 23.79
C GLY A 82 4.37 -16.02 24.17
N GLN A 83 4.17 -16.96 25.12
CA GLN A 83 5.20 -17.96 25.45
C GLN A 83 5.43 -18.94 24.30
N GLN A 84 4.37 -19.37 23.60
CA GLN A 84 4.50 -20.22 22.42
C GLN A 84 5.27 -19.51 21.30
N GLN A 85 4.99 -18.24 21.07
CA GLN A 85 5.71 -17.42 20.12
C GLN A 85 7.20 -17.33 20.45
N ARG A 86 7.56 -17.02 21.69
CA ARG A 86 8.95 -17.00 22.14
C ARG A 86 9.66 -18.34 21.93
N ILE A 87 8.98 -19.47 22.16
CA ILE A 87 9.54 -20.80 21.85
C ILE A 87 9.74 -20.99 20.34
N ALA A 88 8.83 -20.49 19.50
CA ALA A 88 9.01 -20.56 18.05
C ALA A 88 10.24 -19.73 17.59
N ILE A 89 10.44 -18.55 18.19
CA ILE A 89 11.62 -17.72 17.96
C ILE A 89 12.88 -18.45 18.44
N ALA A 90 12.89 -19.00 19.67
CA ALA A 90 14.02 -19.78 20.20
C ALA A 90 14.39 -20.95 19.28
N ARG A 91 13.38 -21.66 18.73
CA ARG A 91 13.58 -22.73 17.75
C ARG A 91 14.20 -22.21 16.45
N ALA A 92 13.87 -21.01 16.03
CA ALA A 92 14.42 -20.40 14.83
C ALA A 92 15.88 -19.96 15.05
N ILE A 93 16.16 -19.24 16.14
CA ILE A 93 17.49 -18.66 16.42
C ILE A 93 18.53 -19.68 16.91
N VAL A 94 18.13 -20.82 17.48
CA VAL A 94 19.03 -21.84 18.00
C VAL A 94 20.04 -22.40 16.98
N ASN A 95 19.68 -22.24 15.69
CA ASN A 95 20.56 -22.61 14.57
C ASN A 95 21.53 -21.51 14.15
N GLU A 96 21.49 -20.36 14.83
CA GLU A 96 22.33 -19.20 14.53
C GLU A 96 22.18 -18.76 13.05
N PRO A 97 20.97 -18.38 12.61
CA PRO A 97 20.76 -17.91 11.25
C PRO A 97 21.32 -16.50 11.05
N GLU A 98 21.63 -16.12 9.81
CA GLU A 98 21.98 -14.75 9.45
C GLU A 98 20.73 -13.88 9.23
N ILE A 99 19.62 -14.52 8.82
CA ILE A 99 18.34 -13.86 8.53
C ILE A 99 17.21 -14.62 9.26
N LEU A 100 16.39 -13.87 9.98
CA LEU A 100 15.15 -14.35 10.60
C LEU A 100 13.95 -13.76 9.87
N LEU A 101 13.12 -14.63 9.31
CA LEU A 101 11.85 -14.27 8.66
C LEU A 101 10.72 -14.41 9.69
N LEU A 102 9.95 -13.35 9.88
CA LEU A 102 8.80 -13.28 10.79
C LEU A 102 7.55 -12.97 9.97
N ASP A 103 6.64 -13.93 9.89
CA ASP A 103 5.41 -13.82 9.11
C ASP A 103 4.24 -13.59 10.06
N GLU A 104 3.74 -12.34 10.12
CA GLU A 104 2.68 -11.86 11.01
C GLU A 104 2.82 -12.37 12.46
N PRO A 105 3.97 -12.24 13.10
CA PRO A 105 4.24 -12.94 14.36
C PRO A 105 3.34 -12.47 15.51
N LEU A 106 2.81 -11.24 15.46
CA LEU A 106 2.00 -10.65 16.53
C LEU A 106 0.49 -10.70 16.27
N GLY A 107 0.06 -11.17 15.10
CA GLY A 107 -1.35 -11.15 14.69
C GLY A 107 -2.32 -11.93 15.60
N ALA A 108 -1.83 -12.95 16.31
CA ALA A 108 -2.65 -13.77 17.22
C ALA A 108 -2.72 -13.23 18.65
N LEU A 109 -2.06 -12.10 18.96
CA LEU A 109 -1.98 -11.55 20.33
C LEU A 109 -3.00 -10.41 20.54
N ASP A 110 -3.48 -10.27 21.79
CA ASP A 110 -4.24 -9.10 22.17
C ASP A 110 -3.37 -7.82 22.19
N LEU A 111 -3.99 -6.65 22.17
CA LEU A 111 -3.32 -5.36 22.04
C LEU A 111 -2.22 -5.13 23.09
N LYS A 112 -2.47 -5.52 24.37
CA LYS A 112 -1.49 -5.32 25.43
C LYS A 112 -0.28 -6.24 25.25
N MET A 113 -0.53 -7.51 25.02
CA MET A 113 0.53 -8.49 24.77
C MET A 113 1.32 -8.17 23.49
N ARG A 114 0.65 -7.63 22.47
CA ARG A 114 1.29 -7.21 21.22
C ARG A 114 2.32 -6.11 21.50
N LYS A 115 1.97 -5.05 22.23
CA LYS A 115 2.90 -3.97 22.59
C LYS A 115 4.09 -4.46 23.44
N GLU A 116 3.86 -5.36 24.39
CA GLU A 116 4.94 -5.99 25.17
C GLU A 116 5.88 -6.77 24.24
N MET A 117 5.34 -7.61 23.36
CA MET A 117 6.13 -8.42 22.43
C MET A 117 6.90 -7.59 21.38
N GLN A 118 6.36 -6.46 20.92
CA GLN A 118 7.09 -5.53 20.04
C GLN A 118 8.40 -5.07 20.69
N LEU A 119 8.33 -4.63 21.95
CA LEU A 119 9.51 -4.20 22.70
C LEU A 119 10.53 -5.32 22.87
N GLU A 120 10.06 -6.54 23.18
CA GLU A 120 10.91 -7.72 23.32
C GLU A 120 11.58 -8.13 22.01
N LEU A 121 10.82 -8.15 20.90
CA LEU A 121 11.38 -8.46 19.58
C LEU A 121 12.45 -7.44 19.17
N LYS A 122 12.23 -6.16 19.48
CA LYS A 122 13.20 -5.09 19.21
C LYS A 122 14.47 -5.25 20.06
N ALA A 123 14.33 -5.67 21.32
CA ALA A 123 15.44 -5.98 22.19
C ALA A 123 16.25 -7.20 21.69
N MET A 124 15.54 -8.29 21.31
CA MET A 124 16.16 -9.49 20.72
C MET A 124 16.89 -9.19 19.42
N HIS A 125 16.31 -8.37 18.54
CA HIS A 125 16.97 -7.95 17.29
C HIS A 125 18.30 -7.27 17.58
N LYS A 126 18.31 -6.33 18.53
CA LYS A 126 19.50 -5.60 18.93
C LYS A 126 20.57 -6.53 19.57
N GLU A 127 20.14 -7.49 20.38
CA GLU A 127 21.05 -8.45 21.03
C GLU A 127 21.65 -9.45 20.05
N LEU A 128 20.84 -9.99 19.14
CA LEU A 128 21.27 -10.98 18.16
C LEU A 128 22.12 -10.38 17.03
N GLY A 129 21.90 -9.12 16.66
CA GLY A 129 22.63 -8.44 15.59
C GLY A 129 22.47 -9.08 14.20
N ILE A 130 21.39 -9.84 13.97
CA ILE A 130 21.08 -10.50 12.70
C ILE A 130 19.97 -9.73 11.97
N THR A 131 19.83 -9.95 10.67
CA THR A 131 18.76 -9.30 9.89
C THR A 131 17.41 -9.94 10.19
N PHE A 132 16.42 -9.12 10.57
CA PHE A 132 15.02 -9.51 10.65
C PHE A 132 14.29 -9.02 9.41
N ILE A 133 13.50 -9.91 8.78
CA ILE A 133 12.51 -9.54 7.78
C ILE A 133 11.14 -9.81 8.42
N TYR A 134 10.40 -8.74 8.65
CA TYR A 134 9.13 -8.74 9.35
C TYR A 134 8.00 -8.44 8.39
N VAL A 135 7.07 -9.37 8.21
CA VAL A 135 5.87 -9.18 7.38
C VAL A 135 4.69 -8.89 8.30
N THR A 136 3.98 -7.81 8.05
CA THR A 136 2.79 -7.42 8.81
C THR A 136 1.84 -6.63 7.93
N HIS A 137 0.56 -6.65 8.28
CA HIS A 137 -0.45 -5.74 7.75
C HIS A 137 -0.76 -4.59 8.74
N ASP A 138 -0.13 -4.59 9.92
CA ASP A 138 -0.27 -3.53 10.94
C ASP A 138 0.77 -2.44 10.68
N GLN A 139 0.28 -1.25 10.35
CA GLN A 139 1.10 -0.09 9.99
C GLN A 139 1.91 0.41 11.20
N GLU A 140 1.31 0.43 12.41
CA GLU A 140 1.99 0.83 13.65
C GLU A 140 3.20 -0.10 13.92
N GLU A 141 3.04 -1.40 13.67
CA GLU A 141 4.14 -2.36 13.79
C GLU A 141 5.27 -2.07 12.79
N ALA A 142 4.93 -1.85 11.52
CA ALA A 142 5.92 -1.57 10.49
C ALA A 142 6.73 -0.31 10.80
N LEU A 143 6.05 0.78 11.19
CA LEU A 143 6.70 2.07 11.48
C LEU A 143 7.53 2.04 12.76
N THR A 144 7.05 1.34 13.82
CA THR A 144 7.73 1.38 15.13
C THR A 144 8.88 0.38 15.26
N MET A 145 8.87 -0.71 14.52
CA MET A 145 9.81 -1.81 14.69
C MET A 145 10.94 -1.84 13.67
N SER A 146 10.78 -1.22 12.50
CA SER A 146 11.67 -1.39 11.37
C SER A 146 12.71 -0.27 11.26
N ASP A 147 13.91 -0.60 10.75
CA ASP A 147 14.90 0.38 10.28
C ASP A 147 14.59 0.81 8.84
N LYS A 148 13.95 -0.09 8.08
CA LYS A 148 13.43 0.14 6.72
C LYS A 148 12.09 -0.53 6.54
N VAL A 149 11.18 0.20 5.91
CA VAL A 149 9.85 -0.28 5.51
C VAL A 149 9.82 -0.50 4.01
N VAL A 150 9.17 -1.58 3.58
CA VAL A 150 8.86 -1.87 2.18
C VAL A 150 7.36 -1.95 2.06
N VAL A 151 6.75 -0.99 1.38
CA VAL A 151 5.31 -1.02 1.07
C VAL A 151 5.10 -1.79 -0.22
N MET A 152 4.18 -2.75 -0.20
CA MET A 152 3.87 -3.60 -1.35
C MET A 152 2.37 -3.59 -1.62
N SER A 153 2.02 -3.61 -2.90
CA SER A 153 0.66 -3.83 -3.39
C SER A 153 0.72 -4.66 -4.68
N ASP A 154 -0.18 -5.61 -4.85
CA ASP A 154 -0.27 -6.49 -6.03
C ASP A 154 1.05 -7.18 -6.41
N GLY A 155 1.85 -7.56 -5.40
CA GLY A 155 3.15 -8.19 -5.62
C GLY A 155 4.26 -7.23 -6.08
N MET A 156 3.96 -5.95 -6.25
CA MET A 156 4.91 -4.90 -6.64
C MET A 156 5.33 -4.06 -5.44
N ILE A 157 6.58 -3.61 -5.44
CA ILE A 157 7.09 -2.69 -4.44
C ILE A 157 6.65 -1.27 -4.82
N GLN A 158 5.92 -0.62 -3.93
CA GLN A 158 5.44 0.76 -4.10
C GLN A 158 6.47 1.77 -3.60
N GLN A 159 7.05 1.53 -2.42
CA GLN A 159 8.08 2.40 -1.85
C GLN A 159 8.98 1.62 -0.88
N ILE A 160 10.24 2.04 -0.79
CA ILE A 160 11.19 1.59 0.23
C ILE A 160 11.80 2.83 0.88
N GLY A 161 11.76 2.91 2.21
CA GLY A 161 12.33 4.04 2.95
C GLY A 161 12.47 3.74 4.44
N THR A 162 12.97 4.71 5.20
CA THR A 162 12.84 4.72 6.65
C THR A 162 11.38 4.92 7.05
N PRO A 163 10.97 4.59 8.29
CA PRO A 163 9.62 4.88 8.77
C PRO A 163 9.21 6.34 8.56
N GLU A 164 10.11 7.27 8.83
CA GLU A 164 9.86 8.72 8.68
C GLU A 164 9.67 9.12 7.22
N GLU A 165 10.49 8.59 6.28
CA GLU A 165 10.34 8.84 4.84
C GLU A 165 9.03 8.29 4.30
N ILE A 166 8.64 7.07 4.71
CA ILE A 166 7.39 6.43 4.26
C ILE A 166 6.16 7.21 4.75
N TYR A 167 6.22 7.74 5.99
CA TYR A 167 5.11 8.48 6.59
C TYR A 167 4.99 9.92 6.08
N ASN A 168 6.12 10.65 6.04
CA ASN A 168 6.14 12.08 5.73
C ASN A 168 6.30 12.38 4.24
N GLU A 169 6.97 11.49 3.48
CA GLU A 169 7.30 11.69 2.06
C GLU A 169 6.81 10.49 1.21
N PRO A 170 5.50 10.17 1.23
CA PRO A 170 4.96 9.09 0.43
C PRO A 170 5.09 9.40 -1.07
N ASN A 171 5.59 8.42 -1.85
CA ASN A 171 5.79 8.60 -3.29
C ASN A 171 4.49 8.58 -4.09
N THR A 172 3.44 7.97 -3.55
CA THR A 172 2.14 7.83 -4.19
C THR A 172 1.01 8.06 -3.18
N VAL A 173 -0.15 8.44 -3.68
CA VAL A 173 -1.37 8.58 -2.87
C VAL A 173 -1.73 7.27 -2.17
N PHE A 174 -1.51 6.13 -2.84
CA PHE A 174 -1.69 4.80 -2.23
C PHE A 174 -0.84 4.63 -0.97
N VAL A 175 0.45 4.98 -1.01
CA VAL A 175 1.33 4.87 0.16
C VAL A 175 0.89 5.81 1.27
N ALA A 176 0.48 7.03 0.93
CA ALA A 176 -0.02 8.02 1.89
C ALA A 176 -1.25 7.52 2.67
N ASP A 177 -2.24 6.99 1.94
CA ASP A 177 -3.48 6.46 2.49
C ASP A 177 -3.27 5.15 3.24
N PHE A 178 -2.44 4.25 2.70
CA PHE A 178 -2.16 2.95 3.30
C PHE A 178 -1.42 3.05 4.64
N ILE A 179 -0.51 4.02 4.82
CA ILE A 179 0.38 4.10 6.01
C ILE A 179 -0.22 4.87 7.18
N GLY A 180 -1.29 5.59 6.99
CA GLY A 180 -1.96 6.33 8.08
C GLY A 180 -3.09 7.18 7.57
N GLU A 181 -3.95 7.62 8.47
CA GLU A 181 -5.02 8.55 8.12
C GLU A 181 -4.43 9.79 7.45
N SER A 182 -4.99 10.17 6.31
CA SER A 182 -4.55 11.32 5.52
C SER A 182 -5.74 12.08 4.99
N ASN A 183 -5.63 13.41 4.96
CA ASN A 183 -6.46 14.23 4.11
C ASN A 183 -5.77 14.31 2.74
N ILE A 184 -6.46 13.90 1.68
CA ILE A 184 -5.94 13.90 0.33
C ILE A 184 -6.86 14.75 -0.52
N TYR A 185 -6.28 15.69 -1.27
CA TYR A 185 -7.03 16.64 -2.08
C TYR A 185 -6.43 16.78 -3.47
N ASP A 186 -7.29 17.00 -4.46
CA ASP A 186 -6.83 17.48 -5.75
C ASP A 186 -6.31 18.90 -5.63
N GLY A 187 -5.13 19.16 -6.16
CA GLY A 187 -4.48 20.44 -6.11
C GLY A 187 -3.84 20.85 -7.43
N LYS A 188 -3.37 22.09 -7.47
CA LYS A 188 -2.62 22.63 -8.60
C LYS A 188 -1.50 23.52 -8.10
N MET A 189 -0.30 23.35 -8.62
CA MET A 189 0.78 24.28 -8.33
C MET A 189 0.47 25.67 -8.85
N SER A 190 0.23 26.62 -7.94
CA SER A 190 -0.08 28.03 -8.27
C SER A 190 1.17 28.88 -8.45
N GLY A 191 2.31 28.45 -7.90
CA GLY A 191 3.60 29.13 -7.96
C GLY A 191 4.76 28.23 -7.55
N HIS A 192 5.97 28.81 -7.47
CA HIS A 192 7.14 28.12 -6.92
C HIS A 192 6.90 27.81 -5.44
N LYS A 193 6.89 26.52 -5.07
CA LYS A 193 6.59 26.04 -3.72
C LYS A 193 5.25 26.58 -3.17
N MET A 194 4.28 26.72 -4.06
CA MET A 194 2.91 27.13 -3.72
C MET A 194 1.92 26.21 -4.40
N VAL A 195 0.99 25.67 -3.63
CA VAL A 195 -0.08 24.78 -4.09
C VAL A 195 -1.45 25.36 -3.74
N HIS A 196 -2.37 25.31 -4.69
CA HIS A 196 -3.76 25.67 -4.52
C HIS A 196 -4.61 24.43 -4.30
N PHE A 197 -5.31 24.35 -3.17
CA PHE A 197 -6.30 23.33 -2.84
C PHE A 197 -7.28 23.85 -1.78
N CYS A 198 -8.45 23.21 -1.63
CA CYS A 198 -9.51 23.65 -0.71
C CYS A 198 -9.84 25.15 -0.82
N GLY A 199 -9.74 25.73 -2.03
CA GLY A 199 -10.07 27.12 -2.31
C GLY A 199 -9.07 28.17 -1.85
N ALA A 200 -7.87 27.78 -1.41
CA ALA A 200 -6.81 28.69 -0.95
C ALA A 200 -5.41 28.28 -1.46
N ASP A 201 -4.48 29.22 -1.42
CA ASP A 201 -3.07 28.99 -1.75
C ASP A 201 -2.26 28.76 -0.46
N PHE A 202 -1.45 27.70 -0.48
CA PHE A 202 -0.56 27.31 0.62
C PHE A 202 0.88 27.26 0.16
N VAL A 203 1.79 27.62 1.06
CA VAL A 203 3.22 27.41 0.86
C VAL A 203 3.54 25.97 1.23
N CYS A 204 4.31 25.26 0.39
CA CYS A 204 4.80 23.91 0.65
C CYS A 204 6.33 23.84 0.47
N LEU A 205 6.94 22.72 0.88
CA LEU A 205 8.37 22.50 0.65
C LEU A 205 8.68 21.87 -0.70
N ASP A 206 7.72 21.16 -1.26
CA ASP A 206 7.85 20.49 -2.56
C ASP A 206 7.89 21.48 -3.72
N ASP A 207 8.76 21.20 -4.68
CA ASP A 207 8.95 22.04 -5.86
C ASP A 207 8.56 21.29 -7.12
N MET A 208 7.32 21.52 -7.57
CA MET A 208 6.78 20.92 -8.76
C MET A 208 6.56 22.00 -9.85
N PRO A 209 6.46 21.63 -11.14
CA PRO A 209 6.22 22.61 -12.21
C PRO A 209 4.95 23.43 -11.98
N VAL A 210 5.05 24.75 -12.13
CA VAL A 210 3.89 25.65 -12.00
C VAL A 210 2.80 25.26 -13.00
N GLY A 211 1.57 25.13 -12.52
CA GLY A 211 0.43 24.69 -13.30
C GLY A 211 0.23 23.17 -13.34
N ALA A 212 1.15 22.39 -12.77
CA ALA A 212 0.97 20.94 -12.65
C ALA A 212 -0.24 20.62 -11.75
N LYS A 213 -1.03 19.63 -12.16
CA LYS A 213 -2.02 19.00 -11.29
C LYS A 213 -1.29 18.05 -10.33
N VAL A 214 -1.71 18.08 -9.09
CA VAL A 214 -1.03 17.38 -7.99
C VAL A 214 -2.07 16.81 -7.03
N ASP A 215 -1.71 15.75 -6.36
CA ASP A 215 -2.37 15.29 -5.16
C ASP A 215 -1.69 15.93 -3.95
N VAL A 216 -2.47 16.51 -3.06
CA VAL A 216 -1.98 17.15 -1.83
C VAL A 216 -2.32 16.26 -0.65
N VAL A 217 -1.30 15.83 0.06
CA VAL A 217 -1.43 14.99 1.26
C VAL A 217 -1.16 15.84 2.48
N VAL A 218 -2.09 15.80 3.44
CA VAL A 218 -2.00 16.52 4.72
C VAL A 218 -2.37 15.56 5.85
N ARG A 219 -1.47 15.40 6.82
CA ARG A 219 -1.79 14.57 7.98
C ARG A 219 -2.75 15.30 8.93
N PRO A 220 -3.72 14.59 9.55
CA PRO A 220 -4.70 15.21 10.43
C PRO A 220 -4.10 15.97 11.63
N GLU A 221 -2.93 15.55 12.12
CA GLU A 221 -2.18 16.18 13.20
C GLU A 221 -1.47 17.48 12.81
N ASP A 222 -1.19 17.68 11.52
CA ASP A 222 -0.52 18.87 11.00
C ASP A 222 -1.45 20.07 10.81
N ILE A 223 -2.77 19.81 10.91
CA ILE A 223 -3.78 20.86 10.78
C ILE A 223 -3.96 21.59 12.11
N ILE A 224 -3.62 22.87 12.12
CA ILE A 224 -3.69 23.73 13.28
C ILE A 224 -5.03 24.45 13.31
N MET A 225 -5.84 24.16 14.34
CA MET A 225 -7.11 24.87 14.59
C MET A 225 -6.85 26.26 15.16
N THR A 226 -7.48 27.27 14.56
CA THR A 226 -7.39 28.69 14.95
C THR A 226 -8.77 29.33 15.04
N ALA A 227 -8.83 30.60 15.40
CA ALA A 227 -10.04 31.40 15.22
C ALA A 227 -10.34 31.58 13.73
N PRO A 228 -11.61 31.69 13.32
CA PRO A 228 -11.99 31.79 11.90
C PRO A 228 -11.23 32.89 11.12
N GLU A 229 -10.97 34.01 11.77
CA GLU A 229 -10.32 35.17 11.15
C GLU A 229 -8.80 34.99 10.94
N GLN A 230 -8.21 33.96 11.56
CA GLN A 230 -6.79 33.67 11.54
C GLN A 230 -6.46 32.45 10.64
N GLY A 231 -7.49 31.70 10.23
CA GLY A 231 -7.30 30.52 9.38
C GLY A 231 -7.02 30.90 7.93
N THR A 232 -6.20 30.09 7.24
CA THR A 232 -6.04 30.16 5.78
C THR A 232 -7.32 29.67 5.10
N ILE A 233 -7.92 28.62 5.66
CA ILE A 233 -9.26 28.15 5.30
C ILE A 233 -10.15 28.10 6.53
N THR A 234 -11.47 28.09 6.32
CA THR A 234 -12.45 28.01 7.40
C THR A 234 -13.46 26.91 7.12
N GLY A 235 -14.01 26.33 8.15
CA GLY A 235 -15.04 25.31 8.01
C GLY A 235 -15.92 25.17 9.23
N VAL A 236 -17.01 24.41 9.08
CA VAL A 236 -17.97 24.10 10.12
C VAL A 236 -17.70 22.71 10.66
N VAL A 237 -17.61 22.58 11.99
CA VAL A 237 -17.37 21.30 12.67
C VAL A 237 -18.62 20.41 12.57
N ASN A 238 -18.48 19.26 11.90
CA ASN A 238 -19.55 18.28 11.72
C ASN A 238 -19.53 17.18 12.80
N SER A 239 -18.33 16.77 13.24
CA SER A 239 -18.16 15.69 14.21
C SER A 239 -16.98 15.95 15.13
N VAL A 240 -17.06 15.47 16.39
CA VAL A 240 -15.97 15.49 17.36
C VAL A 240 -15.99 14.18 18.14
N ILE A 241 -14.94 13.38 18.02
CA ILE A 241 -14.80 12.07 18.66
C ILE A 241 -13.55 12.08 19.53
N PHE A 242 -13.68 11.73 20.81
CA PHE A 242 -12.52 11.57 21.69
C PHE A 242 -11.90 10.17 21.54
N LYS A 243 -10.66 10.09 21.10
CA LYS A 243 -9.89 8.85 20.87
C LYS A 243 -8.95 8.49 22.07
N GLY A 244 -9.16 9.08 23.24
CA GLY A 244 -8.38 8.80 24.46
C GLY A 244 -7.23 9.77 24.71
N MET A 245 -6.44 10.12 23.72
CA MET A 245 -5.31 11.07 23.81
C MET A 245 -5.55 12.36 23.03
N HIS A 246 -6.31 12.30 21.95
CA HIS A 246 -6.65 13.41 21.08
C HIS A 246 -8.14 13.35 20.71
N TYR A 247 -8.64 14.42 20.13
CA TYR A 247 -9.93 14.49 19.46
C TYR A 247 -9.71 14.35 17.96
N GLU A 248 -10.53 13.53 17.34
CA GLU A 248 -10.73 13.50 15.90
C GLU A 248 -11.91 14.41 15.58
N ILE A 249 -11.67 15.39 14.75
CA ILE A 249 -12.63 16.45 14.44
C ILE A 249 -12.83 16.48 12.92
N ILE A 250 -14.07 16.30 12.49
CA ILE A 250 -14.43 16.37 11.07
C ILE A 250 -15.02 17.75 10.81
N VAL A 251 -14.46 18.46 9.84
CA VAL A 251 -14.80 19.84 9.49
C VAL A 251 -15.18 19.92 8.02
N GLN A 252 -16.31 20.52 7.71
CA GLN A 252 -16.70 20.83 6.33
C GLN A 252 -16.16 22.20 5.93
N SER A 253 -15.29 22.26 4.92
CA SER A 253 -14.72 23.47 4.36
C SER A 253 -15.08 23.57 2.88
N GLY A 254 -16.14 24.35 2.55
CA GLY A 254 -16.73 24.32 1.22
C GLY A 254 -17.26 22.91 0.89
N ASP A 255 -16.83 22.36 -0.23
CA ASP A 255 -17.19 21.00 -0.65
C ASP A 255 -16.27 19.93 -0.03
N ASN A 256 -15.15 20.33 0.60
CA ASN A 256 -14.15 19.40 1.14
C ASN A 256 -14.42 19.07 2.60
N GLU A 257 -14.27 17.78 2.94
CA GLU A 257 -14.18 17.29 4.31
C GLU A 257 -12.72 17.33 4.77
N VAL A 258 -12.48 17.80 5.98
CA VAL A 258 -11.16 17.93 6.60
C VAL A 258 -11.17 17.20 7.93
N VAL A 259 -10.33 16.19 8.07
CA VAL A 259 -10.13 15.46 9.32
C VAL A 259 -8.96 16.08 10.07
N ILE A 260 -9.18 16.43 11.34
CA ILE A 260 -8.17 17.04 12.22
C ILE A 260 -7.96 16.16 13.44
N GLN A 261 -6.71 15.92 13.82
CA GLN A 261 -6.34 15.33 15.11
C GLN A 261 -5.76 16.42 16.01
N SER A 262 -6.40 16.66 17.15
CA SER A 262 -5.98 17.73 18.05
C SER A 262 -6.17 17.37 19.52
N THR A 263 -5.29 17.85 20.39
CA THR A 263 -5.47 17.78 21.84
C THR A 263 -6.52 18.78 22.34
N LYS A 264 -6.90 19.77 21.52
CA LYS A 264 -7.95 20.74 21.80
C LYS A 264 -9.26 20.26 21.21
N SER A 265 -10.35 20.39 21.98
CA SER A 265 -11.71 20.07 21.53
C SER A 265 -12.35 21.26 20.81
N ALA A 266 -13.25 20.96 19.89
CA ALA A 266 -14.20 21.91 19.29
C ALA A 266 -15.64 21.46 19.61
N LYS A 267 -16.65 22.26 19.23
CA LYS A 267 -18.07 21.87 19.34
C LYS A 267 -18.67 21.70 17.97
N VAL A 268 -19.50 20.69 17.81
CA VAL A 268 -20.30 20.53 16.57
C VAL A 268 -21.11 21.79 16.30
N GLY A 269 -21.02 22.30 15.09
CA GLY A 269 -21.64 23.53 14.63
C GLY A 269 -20.76 24.79 14.80
N ASP A 270 -19.61 24.71 15.49
CA ASP A 270 -18.68 25.84 15.55
C ASP A 270 -18.03 26.06 14.18
N THR A 271 -17.83 27.32 13.80
CA THR A 271 -16.94 27.67 12.68
C THR A 271 -15.53 27.85 13.19
N ILE A 272 -14.59 27.17 12.62
CA ILE A 272 -13.16 27.26 12.98
C ILE A 272 -12.31 27.67 11.78
N GLY A 273 -11.16 28.29 12.07
CA GLY A 273 -10.10 28.51 11.11
C GLY A 273 -9.09 27.35 11.16
N MET A 274 -8.46 27.06 10.03
CA MET A 274 -7.45 26.04 9.88
C MET A 274 -6.24 26.61 9.17
N CYS A 275 -5.05 26.30 9.69
CA CYS A 275 -3.74 26.67 9.14
C CYS A 275 -2.88 25.42 9.00
N LEU A 276 -1.93 25.47 8.08
CA LEU A 276 -0.93 24.44 7.83
C LEU A 276 0.45 25.09 7.79
N GLU A 277 1.42 24.42 8.41
CA GLU A 277 2.82 24.79 8.22
C GLU A 277 3.32 24.21 6.88
N PRO A 278 4.33 24.80 6.22
CA PRO A 278 4.79 24.34 4.91
C PRO A 278 5.31 22.89 4.87
N ASP A 279 5.82 22.37 5.98
CA ASP A 279 6.31 20.99 6.15
C ASP A 279 5.20 19.97 6.42
N GLY A 280 4.01 20.44 6.80
CA GLY A 280 2.81 19.61 6.93
C GLY A 280 2.04 19.38 5.62
N ILE A 281 2.56 19.87 4.48
CA ILE A 281 1.94 19.72 3.16
C ILE A 281 2.89 18.95 2.26
N HIS A 282 2.52 17.74 1.89
CA HIS A 282 3.26 16.94 0.93
C HIS A 282 2.54 16.91 -0.42
N VAL A 283 3.28 17.11 -1.52
CA VAL A 283 2.73 17.25 -2.86
C VAL A 283 3.26 16.15 -3.77
N ILE A 284 2.34 15.39 -4.36
CA ILE A 284 2.63 14.30 -5.28
C ILE A 284 2.12 14.71 -6.67
N LEU A 285 2.88 14.46 -7.74
CA LEU A 285 2.34 14.63 -9.08
C LEU A 285 1.14 13.72 -9.25
N ALA A 286 -0.02 14.30 -9.61
CA ALA A 286 -1.23 13.50 -9.82
C ALA A 286 -0.97 12.44 -10.90
N GLU A 287 -1.24 11.20 -10.57
CA GLU A 287 -1.25 10.12 -11.54
C GLU A 287 -2.27 10.45 -12.63
N THR A 288 -1.99 10.00 -13.82
CA THR A 288 -2.62 10.42 -15.08
C THR A 288 -4.10 10.81 -14.97
N ASN A 289 -4.43 12.06 -15.35
CA ASN A 289 -5.84 12.51 -15.55
C ASN A 289 -6.57 11.80 -16.70
N HIS A 290 -5.98 10.73 -17.25
CA HIS A 290 -6.51 10.01 -18.39
C HIS A 290 -6.18 8.53 -18.28
N ASN A 291 -7.18 7.73 -18.54
CA ASN A 291 -6.97 6.32 -18.87
C ASN A 291 -6.39 6.24 -20.28
N VAL A 292 -5.35 5.42 -20.47
CA VAL A 292 -4.67 5.26 -21.76
C VAL A 292 -4.55 3.78 -22.07
N PHE A 293 -5.13 3.36 -23.21
CA PHE A 293 -5.16 1.96 -23.64
C PHE A 293 -4.64 1.82 -25.06
N ASP A 294 -4.13 0.66 -25.37
CA ASP A 294 -3.93 0.24 -26.75
C ASP A 294 -5.24 -0.32 -27.28
N GLY A 295 -5.70 0.18 -28.41
CA GLY A 295 -6.97 -0.19 -28.99
C GLY A 295 -6.87 -0.59 -30.47
N GLU A 296 -7.95 -1.17 -30.97
CA GLU A 296 -8.09 -1.55 -32.36
C GLU A 296 -9.43 -1.08 -32.90
N LEU A 297 -9.42 -0.36 -34.01
CA LEU A 297 -10.64 0.05 -34.68
C LEU A 297 -11.30 -1.14 -35.36
N THR A 298 -12.63 -1.15 -35.36
CA THR A 298 -13.44 -2.16 -36.02
C THR A 298 -13.99 -1.63 -37.36
N ARG A 299 -14.56 -2.53 -38.12
CA ARG A 299 -15.26 -2.23 -39.36
C ARG A 299 -16.50 -1.33 -39.18
N ASN A 300 -17.05 -1.31 -37.98
CA ASN A 300 -18.26 -0.55 -37.64
C ASN A 300 -17.93 0.84 -37.07
N TYR A 301 -16.68 1.29 -37.18
CA TYR A 301 -16.19 2.56 -36.62
C TYR A 301 -16.30 2.65 -35.10
N THR A 302 -16.19 1.51 -34.42
CA THR A 302 -16.03 1.39 -33.00
C THR A 302 -14.56 1.12 -32.66
N VAL A 303 -14.18 1.30 -31.40
CA VAL A 303 -12.84 0.94 -30.91
C VAL A 303 -12.95 -0.15 -29.86
N ARG A 304 -12.11 -1.17 -29.97
CA ARG A 304 -11.94 -2.23 -28.96
C ARG A 304 -10.70 -1.93 -28.12
N PHE A 305 -10.88 -1.94 -26.81
CA PHE A 305 -9.81 -1.87 -25.82
C PHE A 305 -10.30 -2.50 -24.52
N ALA A 306 -9.39 -2.90 -23.64
CA ALA A 306 -9.72 -3.71 -22.47
C ALA A 306 -10.66 -4.86 -22.90
N ASP A 307 -11.75 -5.10 -22.19
CA ASP A 307 -12.72 -6.17 -22.52
C ASP A 307 -13.95 -5.69 -23.33
N GLY A 308 -13.93 -4.43 -23.82
CA GLY A 308 -15.10 -3.79 -24.41
C GLY A 308 -14.93 -3.34 -25.84
N GLU A 309 -16.08 -3.05 -26.47
CA GLU A 309 -16.17 -2.35 -27.75
C GLU A 309 -17.02 -1.10 -27.57
N TYR A 310 -16.50 0.07 -27.98
CA TYR A 310 -17.08 1.36 -27.71
C TYR A 310 -17.31 2.16 -28.99
N GLU A 311 -18.43 2.86 -29.02
CA GLU A 311 -18.62 3.91 -30.03
C GLU A 311 -17.58 5.02 -29.85
N CYS A 312 -17.02 5.50 -30.95
CA CYS A 312 -16.06 6.59 -30.97
C CYS A 312 -16.25 7.47 -32.21
N ASP A 313 -15.66 8.65 -32.19
CA ASP A 313 -15.66 9.55 -33.34
C ASP A 313 -14.37 9.36 -34.16
N VAL A 314 -14.43 8.42 -35.10
CA VAL A 314 -13.28 8.11 -35.98
C VAL A 314 -12.92 9.26 -36.92
N THR A 315 -13.83 10.23 -37.17
CA THR A 315 -13.54 11.38 -38.05
C THR A 315 -12.48 12.30 -37.46
N LYS A 316 -12.33 12.30 -36.11
CA LYS A 316 -11.28 13.06 -35.43
C LYS A 316 -9.88 12.48 -35.67
N LEU A 317 -9.79 11.17 -35.93
CA LEU A 317 -8.52 10.49 -36.21
C LEU A 317 -8.02 10.77 -37.63
N TYR A 318 -8.94 10.88 -38.59
CA TYR A 318 -8.64 11.12 -40.00
C TYR A 318 -9.02 12.55 -40.40
N ALA A 319 -8.04 13.45 -40.37
CA ALA A 319 -8.31 14.86 -40.63
C ALA A 319 -8.93 15.10 -42.04
N GLY A 320 -10.09 15.74 -42.08
CA GLY A 320 -10.84 16.04 -43.30
C GLY A 320 -11.72 14.90 -43.81
N SER A 321 -11.84 13.80 -43.07
CA SER A 321 -12.78 12.73 -43.41
C SER A 321 -14.22 13.05 -42.95
N ALA A 322 -15.16 12.34 -43.53
CA ALA A 322 -16.58 12.41 -43.14
C ALA A 322 -17.26 11.06 -43.39
N ILE A 323 -18.35 10.80 -42.67
CA ILE A 323 -19.22 9.66 -42.95
C ILE A 323 -20.24 10.13 -44.03
N ASN A 324 -20.25 9.44 -45.19
CA ASN A 324 -21.15 9.78 -46.30
C ASN A 324 -22.59 9.28 -46.04
N ALA A 325 -23.51 9.53 -47.00
CA ALA A 325 -24.90 9.14 -46.90
C ALA A 325 -25.14 7.62 -46.83
N ASP A 326 -24.18 6.84 -47.27
CA ASP A 326 -24.21 5.36 -47.22
C ASP A 326 -23.59 4.80 -45.92
N GLY A 327 -23.17 5.66 -44.98
CA GLY A 327 -22.57 5.29 -43.71
C GLY A 327 -21.08 4.87 -43.83
N ILE A 328 -20.40 5.25 -44.92
CA ILE A 328 -19.00 4.88 -45.19
C ILE A 328 -18.11 6.09 -44.86
N LEU A 329 -17.01 5.83 -44.13
CA LEU A 329 -15.99 6.85 -43.85
C LEU A 329 -15.18 7.11 -45.14
N VAL A 330 -15.14 8.35 -45.56
CA VAL A 330 -14.43 8.79 -46.78
C VAL A 330 -13.48 9.94 -46.48
N ASP A 331 -12.38 10.01 -47.23
CA ASP A 331 -11.44 11.14 -47.20
C ASP A 331 -12.01 12.36 -47.92
N ALA A 332 -11.22 13.47 -47.98
CA ALA A 332 -11.62 14.71 -48.64
C ALA A 332 -11.83 14.56 -50.15
N ASP A 333 -11.28 13.54 -50.76
CA ASP A 333 -11.38 13.21 -52.20
C ASP A 333 -12.50 12.18 -52.47
N GLY A 334 -13.18 11.70 -51.41
CA GLY A 334 -14.30 10.77 -51.52
C GLY A 334 -13.88 9.30 -51.58
N ASN A 335 -12.61 8.97 -51.32
CA ASN A 335 -12.16 7.58 -51.23
C ASN A 335 -12.49 6.96 -49.88
N GLU A 336 -12.87 5.67 -49.89
CA GLU A 336 -13.21 4.93 -48.69
C GLU A 336 -11.97 4.72 -47.78
N ILE A 337 -12.13 4.98 -46.49
CA ILE A 337 -11.10 4.73 -45.47
C ILE A 337 -11.45 3.44 -44.71
N TYR A 338 -10.59 2.46 -44.77
CA TYR A 338 -10.74 1.20 -44.06
C TYR A 338 -10.16 1.31 -42.65
N THR A 339 -10.99 0.99 -41.65
CA THR A 339 -10.61 1.13 -40.24
C THR A 339 -10.35 -0.22 -39.54
N ASP A 340 -10.83 -1.32 -40.12
CA ASP A 340 -10.79 -2.64 -39.47
C ASP A 340 -9.34 -3.10 -39.21
N GLY A 341 -9.01 -3.38 -37.95
CA GLY A 341 -7.69 -3.79 -37.51
C GLY A 341 -6.66 -2.66 -37.34
N VAL A 342 -7.07 -1.40 -37.51
CA VAL A 342 -6.16 -0.25 -37.32
C VAL A 342 -5.87 -0.08 -35.83
N LYS A 343 -4.57 -0.14 -35.46
CA LYS A 343 -4.10 0.08 -34.10
C LYS A 343 -4.12 1.56 -33.75
N VAL A 344 -4.68 1.86 -32.58
CA VAL A 344 -4.82 3.22 -32.09
C VAL A 344 -4.52 3.28 -30.61
N ARG A 345 -4.09 4.46 -30.15
CA ARG A 345 -4.00 4.80 -28.75
C ARG A 345 -5.32 5.44 -28.35
N VAL A 346 -5.96 4.89 -27.34
CA VAL A 346 -7.21 5.36 -26.75
C VAL A 346 -6.88 6.15 -25.51
N LYS A 347 -7.40 7.39 -25.39
CA LYS A 347 -7.21 8.25 -24.24
C LYS A 347 -8.57 8.74 -23.74
N ILE A 348 -8.85 8.56 -22.45
CA ILE A 348 -10.15 8.89 -21.84
C ILE A 348 -9.89 9.66 -20.54
N PRO A 349 -10.40 10.89 -20.37
CA PRO A 349 -10.30 11.60 -19.11
C PRO A 349 -10.91 10.79 -17.96
N VAL A 350 -10.28 10.80 -16.80
CA VAL A 350 -10.76 10.09 -15.59
C VAL A 350 -12.15 10.59 -15.20
N ASP A 351 -12.39 11.90 -15.29
CA ASP A 351 -13.67 12.55 -14.99
C ASP A 351 -14.80 12.22 -15.99
N ALA A 352 -14.47 11.58 -17.12
CA ALA A 352 -15.44 11.19 -18.15
C ALA A 352 -15.83 9.69 -18.06
N VAL A 353 -15.36 9.03 -17.03
CA VAL A 353 -15.67 7.62 -16.74
C VAL A 353 -16.57 7.58 -15.52
N SER A 354 -17.64 6.81 -15.57
CA SER A 354 -18.52 6.53 -14.44
C SER A 354 -18.75 5.03 -14.28
N MET A 355 -19.41 4.62 -13.21
CA MET A 355 -19.69 3.20 -12.96
C MET A 355 -21.15 2.97 -12.52
N SER A 356 -21.59 1.73 -12.63
CA SER A 356 -22.95 1.29 -12.30
C SER A 356 -22.94 -0.11 -11.71
N ASP A 357 -23.89 -0.38 -10.80
CA ASP A 357 -24.19 -1.71 -10.26
C ASP A 357 -24.99 -2.61 -11.23
N ASP A 358 -25.58 -2.01 -12.28
CA ASP A 358 -26.21 -2.76 -13.35
C ASP A 358 -25.16 -3.35 -14.29
N THR A 359 -24.78 -4.60 -14.02
CA THR A 359 -23.78 -5.33 -14.80
C THR A 359 -24.38 -6.09 -15.99
N GLU A 360 -25.71 -6.02 -16.21
CA GLU A 360 -26.40 -6.59 -17.37
C GLU A 360 -26.40 -5.57 -18.51
N GLY A 361 -25.44 -5.63 -19.43
CA GLY A 361 -25.36 -4.75 -20.59
C GLY A 361 -24.00 -4.76 -21.26
N GLU A 362 -23.88 -4.04 -22.38
CA GLU A 362 -22.62 -3.86 -23.09
C GLU A 362 -21.71 -2.90 -22.30
N GLY A 363 -20.43 -3.21 -22.23
CA GLY A 363 -19.41 -2.41 -21.56
C GLY A 363 -18.41 -3.25 -20.79
N ILE A 364 -17.36 -2.61 -20.31
CA ILE A 364 -16.33 -3.21 -19.47
C ILE A 364 -16.92 -3.43 -18.07
N CYS A 365 -16.72 -4.63 -17.51
CA CYS A 365 -17.02 -4.91 -16.11
C CYS A 365 -15.73 -5.30 -15.39
N GLY A 366 -15.60 -4.89 -14.14
CA GLY A 366 -14.44 -5.19 -13.31
C GLY A 366 -14.75 -5.13 -11.83
N HIS A 367 -13.73 -5.43 -11.03
CA HIS A 367 -13.79 -5.27 -9.58
C HIS A 367 -13.10 -3.98 -9.16
N ILE A 368 -13.67 -3.29 -8.19
CA ILE A 368 -13.01 -2.17 -7.52
C ILE A 368 -11.84 -2.74 -6.72
N VAL A 369 -10.61 -2.38 -7.09
CA VAL A 369 -9.38 -2.83 -6.42
C VAL A 369 -8.75 -1.78 -5.53
N SER A 370 -9.16 -0.52 -5.71
CA SER A 370 -8.71 0.60 -4.86
C SER A 370 -9.75 1.69 -4.83
N LEU A 371 -9.90 2.32 -3.67
CA LEU A 371 -10.68 3.54 -3.51
C LEU A 371 -9.92 4.47 -2.57
N ILE A 372 -9.87 5.76 -2.89
CA ILE A 372 -9.21 6.79 -2.10
C ILE A 372 -10.12 8.01 -2.06
N TYR A 373 -10.46 8.46 -0.85
CA TYR A 373 -11.24 9.68 -0.67
C TYR A 373 -10.37 10.93 -0.83
N LYS A 374 -10.78 11.87 -1.68
CA LYS A 374 -10.04 13.10 -1.99
C LYS A 374 -10.74 14.38 -1.47
N GLY A 375 -11.44 14.25 -0.37
CA GLY A 375 -12.07 15.37 0.34
C GLY A 375 -13.48 15.70 -0.14
N ASP A 376 -13.78 15.58 -1.43
CA ASP A 376 -15.11 15.86 -2.04
C ASP A 376 -15.62 14.72 -2.94
N HIS A 377 -14.73 13.83 -3.39
CA HIS A 377 -15.06 12.67 -4.21
C HIS A 377 -14.14 11.48 -3.88
N TYR A 378 -14.47 10.31 -4.42
CA TYR A 378 -13.64 9.12 -4.36
C TYR A 378 -12.95 8.89 -5.70
N HIS A 379 -11.65 8.62 -5.66
CA HIS A 379 -10.91 8.09 -6.79
C HIS A 379 -10.93 6.57 -6.72
N TYR A 380 -11.39 5.92 -7.79
CA TYR A 380 -11.52 4.47 -7.90
C TYR A 380 -10.60 3.91 -8.96
N ILE A 381 -10.10 2.71 -8.71
CA ILE A 381 -9.45 1.86 -9.71
C ILE A 381 -10.31 0.62 -9.88
N VAL A 382 -10.84 0.43 -11.09
CA VAL A 382 -11.60 -0.76 -11.47
C VAL A 382 -10.72 -1.64 -12.35
N ARG A 383 -10.42 -2.85 -11.88
CA ARG A 383 -9.61 -3.83 -12.61
C ARG A 383 -10.50 -4.71 -13.45
N THR A 384 -10.25 -4.75 -14.74
CA THR A 384 -10.98 -5.54 -15.73
C THR A 384 -10.58 -7.02 -15.66
N ARG A 385 -11.26 -7.89 -16.44
CA ARG A 385 -10.89 -9.31 -16.56
C ARG A 385 -9.57 -9.54 -17.28
N THR A 386 -9.13 -8.58 -18.11
CA THR A 386 -7.83 -8.58 -18.82
C THR A 386 -6.71 -7.96 -17.97
N GLU A 387 -6.96 -7.71 -16.68
CA GLU A 387 -6.01 -7.11 -15.74
C GLU A 387 -5.60 -5.67 -16.08
N GLU A 388 -6.43 -4.95 -16.82
CA GLU A 388 -6.26 -3.52 -17.09
C GLU A 388 -6.97 -2.70 -16.02
N ASP A 389 -6.34 -1.62 -15.56
CA ASP A 389 -6.86 -0.73 -14.53
C ASP A 389 -7.52 0.49 -15.17
N ILE A 390 -8.76 0.77 -14.78
CA ILE A 390 -9.53 1.92 -15.21
C ILE A 390 -9.73 2.85 -14.02
N HIS A 391 -9.22 4.07 -14.13
CA HIS A 391 -9.34 5.11 -13.12
C HIS A 391 -10.60 5.93 -13.37
N LEU A 392 -11.34 6.24 -12.32
CA LEU A 392 -12.53 7.08 -12.38
C LEU A 392 -12.77 7.81 -11.06
N HIS A 393 -13.60 8.87 -11.12
CA HIS A 393 -14.07 9.60 -9.95
C HIS A 393 -15.59 9.40 -9.78
N ASP A 394 -16.03 9.26 -8.51
CA ASP A 394 -17.45 9.18 -8.14
C ASP A 394 -17.67 9.88 -6.79
N GLU A 395 -18.82 10.52 -6.60
CA GLU A 395 -19.21 11.13 -5.34
C GLU A 395 -19.77 10.10 -4.35
N TYR A 396 -20.21 8.92 -4.83
CA TYR A 396 -20.80 7.87 -4.03
C TYR A 396 -19.75 6.89 -3.53
N LEU A 397 -19.90 6.44 -2.27
CA LEU A 397 -19.05 5.41 -1.69
C LEU A 397 -19.47 4.01 -2.16
N TRP A 398 -18.57 3.34 -2.86
CA TRP A 398 -18.62 1.92 -3.23
C TRP A 398 -17.67 1.14 -2.33
N ASN A 399 -17.79 -0.20 -2.29
CA ASN A 399 -16.87 -1.03 -1.51
C ASN A 399 -15.76 -1.62 -2.39
N GLU A 400 -14.60 -1.86 -1.79
CA GLU A 400 -13.58 -2.70 -2.42
C GLU A 400 -14.15 -4.09 -2.74
N ASN A 401 -13.75 -4.62 -3.89
CA ASN A 401 -14.23 -5.87 -4.49
C ASN A 401 -15.66 -5.85 -5.02
N ASP A 402 -16.41 -4.74 -4.95
CA ASP A 402 -17.67 -4.64 -5.68
C ASP A 402 -17.41 -4.84 -7.17
N TYR A 403 -18.31 -5.60 -7.81
CA TYR A 403 -18.26 -5.87 -9.25
C TYR A 403 -19.16 -4.87 -9.97
N VAL A 404 -18.58 -4.00 -10.76
CA VAL A 404 -19.22 -2.85 -11.38
C VAL A 404 -19.05 -2.86 -12.89
N ARG A 405 -19.97 -2.18 -13.60
CA ARG A 405 -19.85 -1.88 -15.02
C ARG A 405 -19.32 -0.46 -15.19
N VAL A 406 -18.27 -0.31 -15.99
CA VAL A 406 -17.68 0.97 -16.35
C VAL A 406 -18.43 1.56 -17.55
N LEU A 407 -18.83 2.81 -17.44
CA LEU A 407 -19.56 3.56 -18.45
C LEU A 407 -18.66 4.67 -19.01
N ILE A 408 -18.49 4.67 -20.33
CA ILE A 408 -17.63 5.63 -21.04
C ILE A 408 -18.47 6.29 -22.13
N LEU A 409 -18.50 7.62 -22.13
CA LEU A 409 -19.22 8.38 -23.15
C LEU A 409 -18.41 8.45 -24.46
N LYS A 410 -19.07 8.28 -25.59
CA LYS A 410 -18.48 8.36 -26.94
C LYS A 410 -17.63 9.61 -27.16
N GLU A 411 -18.12 10.74 -26.71
CA GLU A 411 -17.51 12.06 -26.91
C GLU A 411 -16.18 12.23 -26.15
N SER A 412 -15.98 11.44 -25.09
CA SER A 412 -14.81 11.50 -24.22
C SER A 412 -13.65 10.64 -24.72
N ILE A 413 -13.88 9.76 -25.71
CA ILE A 413 -12.85 8.91 -26.29
C ILE A 413 -12.04 9.72 -27.30
N GLU A 414 -10.78 9.96 -26.97
CA GLU A 414 -9.78 10.55 -27.86
C GLU A 414 -8.93 9.44 -28.49
N LEU A 415 -8.80 9.50 -29.82
CA LEU A 415 -8.04 8.52 -30.58
C LEU A 415 -6.81 9.18 -31.21
N SER A 416 -5.68 8.47 -31.21
CA SER A 416 -4.50 8.83 -31.96
C SER A 416 -3.88 7.58 -32.59
N PHE A 417 -3.15 7.72 -33.70
CA PHE A 417 -2.39 6.61 -34.25
C PHE A 417 -1.28 6.22 -33.29
N GLU A 418 -1.01 4.92 -33.21
CA GLU A 418 0.17 4.42 -32.53
C GLU A 418 1.41 5.02 -33.21
N GLN A 419 2.20 5.80 -32.49
CA GLN A 419 3.47 6.30 -33.03
C GLN A 419 4.46 5.15 -32.99
N ASP A 420 4.93 4.72 -34.12
CA ASP A 420 6.12 3.86 -34.22
C ASP A 420 7.30 4.56 -33.53
N ASN A 421 7.73 4.00 -32.38
CA ASN A 421 8.94 4.42 -31.68
C ASN A 421 10.20 3.92 -32.37
#